data_018063740259f337b848ff8a013b92dc
#
_entry.id   018063740259f337b848ff8a013b92dc
#
_cell.length_a   1.000
_cell.length_b   1.000
_cell.length_c   1.000
_cell.angle_alpha   90.00
_cell.angle_beta   90.00
_cell.angle_gamma   90.00
#
_symmetry.space_group_name_H-M   'P 1'
#
loop_
_entity.id
_entity.type
_entity.pdbx_description
1 polymer ?
#
loop_
_entity_poly.entity_id
_entity_poly.type
_entity_poly.pdbx_seq_one_letter_code
_entity_poly.pdbx_strand_id
1 'polypeptide(L)'
;MRKIFYDFEVFKHLWLVVFIDYDTGKGKCIVNNEDQLRDFYNKTKNDIYIGYNSRGYDQYIFKGILLGMDPYYISSQIIEKNKKGYEVVKKGWKIPFNNFDISTGFHSLKQLEGFMGSRIKESSVPFDLDRELTESEIKETVSYCLHDVKETIKVFDGKREEFDSQLALIEAFKLDMNKFTKTKAQLSAFTLGAEKQPNRNDEFDLRFPDTLVVSEKYQHIVDWYKDPENLDYKKKLKVDVAGVPHIFAWGGIHGALPKIKDEGIILCADVASLYPSLMIEYGYNSRNIKDPKRYTEIRDKRLKLKAEKNPMQLPLKIVLNC
;
A
#
# COMPACT_ATOMS: atom_id res chain seq x y z
N MET A 1 2.69 1.51 -22.23
CA MET A 1 1.64 0.90 -21.39
C MET A 1 0.66 1.98 -21.01
N ARG A 2 -0.64 1.79 -21.28
CA ARG A 2 -1.70 2.70 -20.86
C ARG A 2 -1.99 2.49 -19.38
N LYS A 3 -2.54 3.51 -18.76
CA LYS A 3 -3.10 3.46 -17.41
C LYS A 3 -4.62 3.43 -17.54
N ILE A 4 -5.25 2.32 -17.15
CA ILE A 4 -6.68 2.09 -17.29
C ILE A 4 -7.30 2.04 -15.90
N PHE A 5 -8.07 3.06 -15.56
CA PHE A 5 -8.85 3.09 -14.33
C PHE A 5 -10.11 2.28 -14.48
N TYR A 6 -10.52 1.58 -13.42
CA TYR A 6 -11.68 0.70 -13.49
C TYR A 6 -12.31 0.47 -12.13
N ASP A 7 -13.60 0.16 -12.18
CA ASP A 7 -14.40 -0.22 -11.03
C ASP A 7 -15.55 -1.12 -11.47
N PHE A 8 -15.96 -2.06 -10.61
CA PHE A 8 -17.04 -3.01 -10.85
C PHE A 8 -18.23 -2.79 -9.92
N GLU A 9 -19.44 -2.88 -10.48
CA GLU A 9 -20.67 -3.00 -9.71
C GLU A 9 -21.28 -4.38 -9.96
N VAL A 10 -21.63 -5.09 -8.89
CA VAL A 10 -22.12 -6.47 -8.97
C VAL A 10 -23.42 -6.63 -8.18
N PHE A 11 -24.47 -6.95 -8.89
CA PHE A 11 -25.80 -7.32 -8.37
C PHE A 11 -26.07 -8.79 -8.67
N LYS A 12 -27.16 -9.34 -8.13
CA LYS A 12 -27.53 -10.74 -8.36
C LYS A 12 -27.76 -11.08 -9.84
N HIS A 13 -28.35 -10.18 -10.61
CA HIS A 13 -28.69 -10.38 -12.01
C HIS A 13 -27.96 -9.43 -12.97
N LEU A 14 -27.07 -8.60 -12.46
CA LEU A 14 -26.33 -7.66 -13.28
C LEU A 14 -24.93 -7.45 -12.74
N TRP A 15 -23.97 -7.42 -13.64
CA TRP A 15 -22.68 -6.81 -13.36
C TRP A 15 -22.36 -5.75 -14.41
N LEU A 16 -21.66 -4.73 -14.02
CA LEU A 16 -21.09 -3.77 -14.95
C LEU A 16 -19.69 -3.35 -14.52
N VAL A 17 -18.95 -2.88 -15.49
CA VAL A 17 -17.62 -2.29 -15.25
C VAL A 17 -17.47 -1.03 -16.08
N VAL A 18 -16.88 -0.02 -15.49
CA VAL A 18 -16.49 1.21 -16.20
C VAL A 18 -14.96 1.24 -16.26
N PHE A 19 -14.45 1.49 -17.47
CA PHE A 19 -13.04 1.74 -17.73
C PHE A 19 -12.83 3.17 -18.18
N ILE A 20 -11.75 3.82 -17.73
CA ILE A 20 -11.27 5.10 -18.26
C ILE A 20 -9.79 4.97 -18.57
N ASP A 21 -9.41 5.23 -19.80
CA ASP A 21 -8.02 5.41 -20.19
C ASP A 21 -7.53 6.78 -19.69
N TYR A 22 -6.54 6.79 -18.81
CA TYR A 22 -6.07 8.00 -18.13
C TYR A 22 -5.51 9.05 -19.09
N ASP A 23 -4.75 8.62 -20.09
CA ASP A 23 -4.02 9.52 -20.98
C ASP A 23 -4.94 10.16 -22.03
N THR A 24 -6.01 9.46 -22.41
CA THR A 24 -6.96 9.95 -23.45
C THR A 24 -8.30 10.43 -22.89
N GLY A 25 -8.62 10.08 -21.64
CA GLY A 25 -9.93 10.32 -21.02
C GLY A 25 -11.08 9.49 -21.62
N LYS A 26 -10.79 8.59 -22.57
CA LYS A 26 -11.84 7.76 -23.21
C LYS A 26 -12.34 6.72 -22.23
N GLY A 27 -13.66 6.67 -22.07
CA GLY A 27 -14.35 5.69 -21.24
C GLY A 27 -14.96 4.55 -22.04
N LYS A 28 -15.11 3.39 -21.42
CA LYS A 28 -15.88 2.27 -21.90
C LYS A 28 -16.67 1.67 -20.74
N CYS A 29 -17.96 1.45 -20.94
CA CYS A 29 -18.80 0.69 -20.01
C CYS A 29 -19.15 -0.65 -20.65
N ILE A 30 -19.12 -1.72 -19.88
CA ILE A 30 -19.56 -3.06 -20.27
C ILE A 30 -20.57 -3.54 -19.24
N VAL A 31 -21.72 -4.00 -19.69
CA VAL A 31 -22.83 -4.48 -18.84
C VAL A 31 -23.16 -5.91 -19.28
N ASN A 32 -23.11 -6.87 -18.35
CA ASN A 32 -23.47 -8.28 -18.57
C ASN A 32 -22.94 -8.92 -19.88
N ASN A 33 -21.78 -8.48 -20.37
CA ASN A 33 -21.24 -8.96 -21.64
C ASN A 33 -19.81 -9.48 -21.50
N GLU A 34 -19.70 -10.78 -21.26
CA GLU A 34 -18.41 -11.45 -21.07
C GLU A 34 -17.53 -11.37 -22.33
N ASP A 35 -18.10 -11.52 -23.52
CA ASP A 35 -17.33 -11.47 -24.77
C ASP A 35 -16.70 -10.09 -24.97
N GLN A 36 -17.44 -9.01 -24.72
CA GLN A 36 -16.89 -7.66 -24.78
C GLN A 36 -15.79 -7.45 -23.74
N LEU A 37 -15.94 -8.02 -22.53
CA LEU A 37 -14.91 -7.94 -21.49
C LEU A 37 -13.65 -8.69 -21.91
N ARG A 38 -13.81 -9.87 -22.50
CA ARG A 38 -12.72 -10.72 -23.01
C ARG A 38 -11.98 -10.02 -24.16
N ASP A 39 -12.71 -9.44 -25.08
CA ASP A 39 -12.13 -8.66 -26.19
C ASP A 39 -11.37 -7.43 -25.69
N PHE A 40 -11.93 -6.73 -24.72
CA PHE A 40 -11.26 -5.60 -24.07
C PHE A 40 -9.97 -6.05 -23.41
N TYR A 41 -10.03 -7.11 -22.60
CA TYR A 41 -8.85 -7.67 -21.93
C TYR A 41 -7.77 -8.09 -22.93
N ASN A 42 -8.13 -8.79 -24.02
CA ASN A 42 -7.14 -9.22 -25.02
C ASN A 42 -6.36 -8.05 -25.64
N LYS A 43 -7.01 -6.88 -25.77
CA LYS A 43 -6.40 -5.64 -26.30
C LYS A 43 -5.59 -4.87 -25.26
N THR A 44 -5.78 -5.15 -23.97
CA THR A 44 -5.26 -4.34 -22.87
C THR A 44 -4.51 -5.14 -21.81
N LYS A 45 -4.31 -6.45 -21.99
CA LYS A 45 -3.70 -7.35 -21.00
C LYS A 45 -2.27 -6.97 -20.58
N ASN A 46 -1.58 -6.17 -21.39
CA ASN A 46 -0.23 -5.68 -21.09
C ASN A 46 -0.25 -4.27 -20.48
N ASP A 47 -1.43 -3.64 -20.37
CA ASP A 47 -1.59 -2.32 -19.75
C ASP A 47 -1.67 -2.42 -18.24
N ILE A 48 -1.64 -1.29 -17.55
CA ILE A 48 -1.76 -1.21 -16.10
C ILE A 48 -3.20 -0.84 -15.77
N TYR A 49 -3.84 -1.69 -14.98
CA TYR A 49 -5.17 -1.44 -14.44
C TYR A 49 -5.04 -0.80 -13.05
N ILE A 50 -5.84 0.23 -12.79
CA ILE A 50 -5.76 1.02 -11.57
C ILE A 50 -7.17 1.10 -10.97
N GLY A 51 -7.31 0.69 -9.72
CA GLY A 51 -8.57 0.75 -9.00
C GLY A 51 -8.39 1.08 -7.53
N TYR A 52 -9.49 1.33 -6.85
CA TYR A 52 -9.53 1.57 -5.42
C TYR A 52 -9.98 0.30 -4.69
N ASN A 53 -9.19 -0.22 -3.76
CA ASN A 53 -9.40 -1.51 -3.11
C ASN A 53 -9.50 -2.71 -4.09
N SER A 54 -9.06 -2.50 -5.30
CA SER A 54 -9.21 -3.44 -6.41
C SER A 54 -8.40 -4.73 -6.25
N ARG A 55 -7.33 -4.69 -5.43
CA ARG A 55 -6.52 -5.88 -5.11
C ARG A 55 -7.31 -6.92 -4.33
N GLY A 56 -8.26 -6.48 -3.51
CA GLY A 56 -9.10 -7.35 -2.69
C GLY A 56 -10.33 -7.86 -3.41
N TYR A 57 -10.86 -7.10 -4.37
CA TYR A 57 -12.18 -7.31 -4.94
C TYR A 57 -12.19 -7.29 -6.47
N ASP A 58 -12.16 -6.12 -7.12
CA ASP A 58 -12.43 -5.93 -8.55
C ASP A 58 -11.60 -6.81 -9.47
N GLN A 59 -10.31 -6.98 -9.19
CA GLN A 59 -9.48 -7.87 -9.98
C GLN A 59 -9.97 -9.33 -9.96
N TYR A 60 -10.63 -9.75 -8.90
CA TYR A 60 -11.15 -11.12 -8.80
C TYR A 60 -12.51 -11.25 -9.49
N ILE A 61 -13.34 -10.23 -9.46
CA ILE A 61 -14.55 -10.15 -10.31
C ILE A 61 -14.13 -10.25 -11.77
N PHE A 62 -13.21 -9.38 -12.21
CA PHE A 62 -12.68 -9.38 -13.58
C PHE A 62 -12.15 -10.75 -14.01
N LYS A 63 -11.24 -11.31 -13.23
CA LYS A 63 -10.63 -12.63 -13.52
C LYS A 63 -11.64 -13.77 -13.48
N GLY A 64 -12.58 -13.69 -12.56
CA GLY A 64 -13.62 -14.70 -12.42
C GLY A 64 -14.55 -14.75 -13.64
N ILE A 65 -15.00 -13.59 -14.13
CA ILE A 65 -15.81 -13.52 -15.36
C ILE A 65 -15.02 -14.12 -16.53
N LEU A 66 -13.76 -13.76 -16.71
CA LEU A 66 -12.93 -14.34 -17.79
C LEU A 66 -12.70 -15.85 -17.67
N LEU A 67 -12.88 -16.42 -16.47
CA LEU A 67 -12.82 -17.85 -16.19
C LEU A 67 -14.20 -18.54 -16.25
N GLY A 68 -15.26 -17.81 -16.63
CA GLY A 68 -16.63 -18.33 -16.71
C GLY A 68 -17.29 -18.55 -15.35
N MET A 69 -16.86 -17.82 -14.32
CA MET A 69 -17.44 -17.86 -12.97
C MET A 69 -18.53 -16.79 -12.84
N ASP A 70 -19.57 -17.09 -12.07
CA ASP A 70 -20.60 -16.11 -11.71
C ASP A 70 -20.02 -14.99 -10.84
N PRO A 71 -20.08 -13.70 -11.30
CA PRO A 71 -19.55 -12.56 -10.54
C PRO A 71 -20.31 -12.31 -9.23
N TYR A 72 -21.61 -12.57 -9.15
CA TYR A 72 -22.36 -12.44 -7.92
C TYR A 72 -21.91 -13.46 -6.88
N TYR A 73 -21.69 -14.72 -7.28
CA TYR A 73 -21.12 -15.71 -6.39
C TYR A 73 -19.75 -15.25 -5.85
N ILE A 74 -18.88 -14.71 -6.70
CA ILE A 74 -17.56 -14.24 -6.26
C ILE A 74 -17.72 -13.09 -5.26
N SER A 75 -18.58 -12.11 -5.57
CA SER A 75 -18.87 -10.97 -4.72
C SER A 75 -19.38 -11.40 -3.34
N SER A 76 -20.38 -12.29 -3.29
CA SER A 76 -20.95 -12.78 -2.02
C SER A 76 -19.93 -13.52 -1.16
N GLN A 77 -19.06 -14.33 -1.79
CA GLN A 77 -18.00 -15.02 -1.04
C GLN A 77 -16.97 -14.04 -0.44
N ILE A 78 -16.63 -12.95 -1.14
CA ILE A 78 -15.66 -11.97 -0.67
C ILE A 78 -16.30 -11.06 0.38
N ILE A 79 -17.48 -10.49 0.10
CA ILE A 79 -18.11 -9.46 0.94
C ILE A 79 -18.84 -10.08 2.14
N GLU A 80 -19.74 -11.05 1.91
CA GLU A 80 -20.57 -11.61 2.97
C GLU A 80 -19.85 -12.68 3.78
N LYS A 81 -19.02 -13.52 3.10
CA LYS A 81 -18.28 -14.62 3.75
C LYS A 81 -16.86 -14.23 4.14
N ASN A 82 -16.46 -12.98 3.87
CA ASN A 82 -15.14 -12.42 4.20
C ASN A 82 -13.95 -13.29 3.72
N LYS A 83 -14.14 -14.02 2.60
CA LYS A 83 -13.08 -14.82 1.99
C LYS A 83 -12.13 -13.94 1.20
N LYS A 84 -10.88 -14.35 1.10
CA LYS A 84 -9.92 -13.67 0.23
C LYS A 84 -10.20 -14.01 -1.24
N GLY A 85 -10.11 -13.03 -2.13
CA GLY A 85 -10.42 -13.23 -3.55
C GLY A 85 -9.64 -14.38 -4.21
N TYR A 86 -8.37 -14.62 -3.80
CA TYR A 86 -7.58 -15.74 -4.31
C TYR A 86 -8.08 -17.12 -3.83
N GLU A 87 -8.80 -17.19 -2.73
CA GLU A 87 -9.42 -18.44 -2.23
C GLU A 87 -10.66 -18.77 -3.03
N VAL A 88 -11.38 -17.74 -3.51
CA VAL A 88 -12.59 -17.87 -4.33
C VAL A 88 -12.20 -18.16 -5.78
N VAL A 89 -11.37 -17.32 -6.39
CA VAL A 89 -10.93 -17.42 -7.79
C VAL A 89 -9.57 -18.13 -7.85
N LYS A 90 -9.55 -19.42 -7.47
CA LYS A 90 -8.33 -20.25 -7.33
C LYS A 90 -7.47 -20.28 -8.61
N LYS A 91 -8.06 -20.19 -9.80
CA LYS A 91 -7.35 -20.19 -11.08
C LYS A 91 -7.05 -18.77 -11.61
N GLY A 92 -7.28 -17.72 -10.81
CA GLY A 92 -7.05 -16.33 -11.19
C GLY A 92 -5.60 -16.03 -11.61
N TRP A 93 -4.64 -16.83 -11.19
CA TRP A 93 -3.24 -16.73 -11.63
C TRP A 93 -3.05 -17.01 -13.13
N LYS A 94 -3.99 -17.69 -13.80
CA LYS A 94 -3.96 -17.94 -15.25
C LYS A 94 -4.29 -16.70 -16.09
N ILE A 95 -4.84 -15.66 -15.43
CA ILE A 95 -5.18 -14.40 -16.09
C ILE A 95 -4.15 -13.36 -15.64
N PRO A 96 -3.08 -13.08 -16.43
CA PRO A 96 -2.14 -12.00 -16.16
C PRO A 96 -2.87 -10.66 -16.04
N PHE A 97 -2.60 -9.91 -14.98
CA PHE A 97 -3.33 -8.67 -14.72
C PHE A 97 -2.42 -7.72 -13.92
N ASN A 98 -1.95 -6.67 -14.57
CA ASN A 98 -1.07 -5.68 -13.96
C ASN A 98 -1.92 -4.69 -13.17
N ASN A 99 -2.32 -5.05 -11.95
CA ASN A 99 -3.19 -4.25 -11.11
C ASN A 99 -2.41 -3.39 -10.12
N PHE A 100 -2.68 -2.10 -10.11
CA PHE A 100 -2.24 -1.16 -9.10
C PHE A 100 -3.43 -0.74 -8.25
N ASP A 101 -3.36 -1.02 -6.96
CA ASP A 101 -4.39 -0.65 -5.99
C ASP A 101 -3.96 0.61 -5.25
N ILE A 102 -4.77 1.65 -5.32
CA ILE A 102 -4.48 2.96 -4.71
C ILE A 102 -4.87 2.99 -3.23
N SER A 103 -5.70 2.05 -2.78
CA SER A 103 -6.16 2.00 -1.38
C SER A 103 -4.98 1.80 -0.43
N THR A 104 -4.97 2.57 0.65
CA THR A 104 -4.03 2.40 1.77
C THR A 104 -4.56 1.47 2.85
N GLY A 105 -5.83 1.05 2.75
CA GLY A 105 -6.51 0.25 3.77
C GLY A 105 -7.01 1.06 4.99
N PHE A 106 -6.67 2.35 5.09
CA PHE A 106 -7.07 3.21 6.23
C PHE A 106 -8.36 3.99 5.99
N HIS A 107 -8.69 4.31 4.75
CA HIS A 107 -9.84 5.12 4.38
C HIS A 107 -10.61 4.46 3.24
N SER A 108 -11.93 4.67 3.20
CA SER A 108 -12.73 4.34 2.03
C SER A 108 -12.59 5.42 0.95
N LEU A 109 -12.98 5.12 -0.30
CA LEU A 109 -13.01 6.12 -1.37
C LEU A 109 -13.89 7.31 -0.98
N LYS A 110 -15.06 7.05 -0.39
CA LYS A 110 -16.02 8.09 0.07
C LYS A 110 -15.43 9.00 1.15
N GLN A 111 -14.62 8.47 2.06
CA GLN A 111 -13.90 9.30 3.04
C GLN A 111 -12.87 10.20 2.34
N LEU A 112 -12.15 9.70 1.33
CA LEU A 112 -11.20 10.50 0.57
C LEU A 112 -11.92 11.57 -0.27
N GLU A 113 -13.08 11.25 -0.88
CA GLU A 113 -13.93 12.24 -1.53
C GLU A 113 -14.24 13.41 -0.60
N GLY A 114 -14.66 13.10 0.64
CA GLY A 114 -14.94 14.10 1.66
C GLY A 114 -13.71 14.95 2.01
N PHE A 115 -12.54 14.33 2.18
CA PHE A 115 -11.30 15.06 2.48
C PHE A 115 -10.83 15.96 1.32
N MET A 116 -11.09 15.54 0.08
CA MET A 116 -10.78 16.34 -1.12
C MET A 116 -11.82 17.43 -1.40
N GLY A 117 -12.90 17.53 -0.62
CA GLY A 117 -14.00 18.45 -0.86
C GLY A 117 -14.84 18.09 -2.10
N SER A 118 -14.75 16.86 -2.58
CA SER A 118 -15.60 16.35 -3.66
C SER A 118 -17.02 16.10 -3.14
N ARG A 119 -18.01 16.23 -4.04
CA ARG A 119 -19.39 15.85 -3.71
C ARG A 119 -19.50 14.35 -3.65
N ILE A 120 -19.73 13.81 -2.44
CA ILE A 120 -19.98 12.38 -2.25
C ILE A 120 -21.25 12.00 -2.99
N LYS A 121 -21.17 10.95 -3.82
CA LYS A 121 -22.33 10.37 -4.52
C LYS A 121 -22.53 8.95 -4.02
N GLU A 122 -23.75 8.65 -3.63
CA GLU A 122 -24.21 7.30 -3.28
C GLU A 122 -25.18 6.80 -4.34
N SER A 123 -25.25 5.47 -4.52
CA SER A 123 -26.27 4.86 -5.36
C SER A 123 -27.59 4.76 -4.59
N SER A 124 -28.71 5.08 -5.24
CA SER A 124 -30.02 4.81 -4.69
C SER A 124 -30.52 3.38 -4.96
N VAL A 125 -29.79 2.64 -5.83
CA VAL A 125 -30.13 1.26 -6.20
C VAL A 125 -29.56 0.30 -5.15
N PRO A 126 -30.40 -0.42 -4.38
CA PRO A 126 -29.93 -1.38 -3.40
C PRO A 126 -29.20 -2.56 -4.04
N PHE A 127 -28.04 -2.95 -3.49
CA PHE A 127 -27.23 -4.04 -4.03
C PHE A 127 -27.80 -5.45 -3.78
N ASP A 128 -28.77 -5.58 -2.89
CA ASP A 128 -29.43 -6.82 -2.49
C ASP A 128 -30.71 -7.13 -3.28
N LEU A 129 -30.98 -6.37 -4.37
CA LEU A 129 -32.14 -6.61 -5.21
C LEU A 129 -32.12 -8.01 -5.84
N ASP A 130 -33.22 -8.75 -5.62
CA ASP A 130 -33.43 -10.09 -6.19
C ASP A 130 -34.35 -10.03 -7.43
N ARG A 131 -34.08 -9.09 -8.34
CA ARG A 131 -34.71 -8.94 -9.64
C ARG A 131 -33.75 -8.27 -10.61
N GLU A 132 -34.06 -8.33 -11.88
CA GLU A 132 -33.37 -7.52 -12.88
C GLU A 132 -33.55 -6.02 -12.59
N LEU A 133 -32.50 -5.25 -12.85
CA LEU A 133 -32.54 -3.80 -12.76
C LEU A 133 -33.29 -3.23 -13.97
N THR A 134 -34.07 -2.20 -13.73
CA THR A 134 -34.68 -1.41 -14.80
C THR A 134 -33.62 -0.61 -15.56
N GLU A 135 -33.97 -0.17 -16.79
CA GLU A 135 -33.05 0.69 -17.57
C GLU A 135 -32.63 1.96 -16.84
N SER A 136 -33.52 2.54 -16.02
CA SER A 136 -33.21 3.72 -15.22
C SER A 136 -32.19 3.40 -14.14
N GLU A 137 -32.37 2.28 -13.42
CA GLU A 137 -31.44 1.80 -12.39
C GLU A 137 -30.06 1.45 -12.99
N ILE A 138 -30.04 0.83 -14.18
CA ILE A 138 -28.78 0.56 -14.90
C ILE A 138 -28.06 1.86 -15.23
N LYS A 139 -28.77 2.88 -15.76
CA LYS A 139 -28.17 4.19 -16.07
C LYS A 139 -27.63 4.89 -14.82
N GLU A 140 -28.38 4.80 -13.71
CA GLU A 140 -27.93 5.33 -12.42
C GLU A 140 -26.67 4.62 -11.92
N THR A 141 -26.65 3.28 -11.96
CA THR A 141 -25.50 2.47 -11.54
C THR A 141 -24.27 2.76 -12.40
N VAL A 142 -24.43 2.88 -13.73
CA VAL A 142 -23.33 3.30 -14.63
C VAL A 142 -22.81 4.68 -14.26
N SER A 143 -23.70 5.64 -13.96
CA SER A 143 -23.32 7.00 -13.54
C SER A 143 -22.63 7.02 -12.18
N TYR A 144 -23.01 6.13 -11.28
CA TYR A 144 -22.38 5.93 -9.98
C TYR A 144 -20.97 5.36 -10.13
N CYS A 145 -20.83 4.22 -10.81
CA CYS A 145 -19.54 3.58 -11.09
C CYS A 145 -18.58 4.52 -11.83
N LEU A 146 -19.08 5.28 -12.83
CA LEU A 146 -18.28 6.30 -13.52
C LEU A 146 -17.78 7.41 -12.59
N HIS A 147 -18.59 7.81 -11.61
CA HIS A 147 -18.19 8.77 -10.58
C HIS A 147 -17.05 8.19 -9.75
N ASP A 148 -17.18 6.97 -9.27
CA ASP A 148 -16.16 6.32 -8.42
C ASP A 148 -14.83 6.13 -9.17
N VAL A 149 -14.86 5.78 -10.47
CA VAL A 149 -13.65 5.74 -11.31
C VAL A 149 -13.01 7.13 -11.43
N LYS A 150 -13.81 8.21 -11.59
CA LYS A 150 -13.27 9.58 -11.67
C LYS A 150 -12.67 10.05 -10.34
N GLU A 151 -13.30 9.72 -9.21
CA GLU A 151 -12.74 10.05 -7.90
C GLU A 151 -11.46 9.22 -7.62
N THR A 152 -11.42 7.97 -8.07
CA THR A 152 -10.20 7.15 -8.05
C THR A 152 -9.06 7.80 -8.83
N ILE A 153 -9.33 8.42 -10.00
CA ILE A 153 -8.33 9.20 -10.74
C ILE A 153 -7.83 10.39 -9.93
N LYS A 154 -8.70 11.15 -9.26
CA LYS A 154 -8.28 12.29 -8.42
C LYS A 154 -7.38 11.83 -7.25
N VAL A 155 -7.75 10.72 -6.59
CA VAL A 155 -6.90 10.13 -5.54
C VAL A 155 -5.53 9.72 -6.10
N PHE A 156 -5.51 9.13 -7.29
CA PHE A 156 -4.28 8.75 -7.98
C PHE A 156 -3.39 9.97 -8.27
N ASP A 157 -3.96 11.07 -8.76
CA ASP A 157 -3.21 12.29 -9.05
C ASP A 157 -2.51 12.83 -7.80
N GLY A 158 -3.19 12.77 -6.65
CA GLY A 158 -2.60 13.12 -5.34
C GLY A 158 -1.53 12.15 -4.84
N LYS A 159 -1.51 10.90 -5.35
CA LYS A 159 -0.57 9.84 -4.94
C LYS A 159 0.33 9.35 -6.08
N ARG A 160 0.43 10.10 -7.15
CA ARG A 160 1.16 9.71 -8.36
C ARG A 160 2.61 9.33 -8.09
N GLU A 161 3.25 10.02 -7.16
CA GLU A 161 4.62 9.72 -6.74
C GLU A 161 4.79 8.26 -6.28
N GLU A 162 3.79 7.67 -5.63
CA GLU A 162 3.85 6.27 -5.20
C GLU A 162 3.84 5.31 -6.38
N PHE A 163 2.99 5.57 -7.38
CA PHE A 163 2.90 4.79 -8.60
C PHE A 163 4.21 4.87 -9.40
N ASP A 164 4.69 6.09 -9.65
CA ASP A 164 5.91 6.35 -10.40
C ASP A 164 7.13 5.72 -9.71
N SER A 165 7.19 5.78 -8.38
CA SER A 165 8.24 5.15 -7.58
C SER A 165 8.21 3.61 -7.69
N GLN A 166 7.03 3.00 -7.72
CA GLN A 166 6.89 1.55 -7.86
C GLN A 166 7.29 1.10 -9.27
N LEU A 167 6.89 1.83 -10.31
CA LEU A 167 7.29 1.57 -11.68
C LEU A 167 8.80 1.71 -11.86
N ALA A 168 9.38 2.80 -11.35
CA ALA A 168 10.81 3.04 -11.38
C ALA A 168 11.61 1.94 -10.65
N LEU A 169 11.05 1.35 -9.58
CA LEU A 169 11.66 0.23 -8.87
C LEU A 169 11.68 -1.04 -9.74
N ILE A 170 10.57 -1.35 -10.42
CA ILE A 170 10.48 -2.46 -11.38
C ILE A 170 11.56 -2.31 -12.47
N GLU A 171 11.65 -1.11 -13.05
CA GLU A 171 12.62 -0.81 -14.12
C GLU A 171 14.07 -0.86 -13.62
N ALA A 172 14.38 -0.20 -12.49
CA ALA A 172 15.73 -0.11 -11.93
C ALA A 172 16.33 -1.48 -11.58
N PHE A 173 15.49 -2.41 -11.12
CA PHE A 173 15.91 -3.75 -10.73
C PHE A 173 15.56 -4.83 -11.78
N LYS A 174 15.08 -4.40 -12.96
CA LYS A 174 14.71 -5.29 -14.09
C LYS A 174 13.78 -6.43 -13.64
N LEU A 175 12.80 -6.08 -12.79
CA LEU A 175 11.79 -7.03 -12.32
C LEU A 175 10.75 -7.25 -13.43
N ASP A 176 10.18 -8.45 -13.47
CA ASP A 176 9.07 -8.73 -14.37
C ASP A 176 7.84 -7.86 -14.02
N MET A 177 7.13 -7.34 -15.03
CA MET A 177 5.93 -6.51 -14.83
C MET A 177 4.81 -7.22 -14.05
N ASN A 178 4.79 -8.54 -14.01
CA ASN A 178 3.86 -9.28 -13.15
C ASN A 178 4.11 -9.00 -11.64
N LYS A 179 5.28 -8.46 -11.27
CA LYS A 179 5.60 -8.02 -9.91
C LYS A 179 4.96 -6.68 -9.57
N PHE A 180 4.48 -5.93 -10.55
CA PHE A 180 3.82 -4.64 -10.33
C PHE A 180 2.58 -4.74 -9.42
N THR A 181 1.92 -5.89 -9.42
CA THR A 181 0.78 -6.17 -8.52
C THR A 181 1.17 -6.38 -7.05
N LYS A 182 2.46 -6.45 -6.76
CA LYS A 182 2.97 -6.73 -5.41
C LYS A 182 2.97 -5.48 -4.53
N THR A 183 2.93 -5.68 -3.22
CA THR A 183 3.08 -4.58 -2.26
C THR A 183 4.52 -4.06 -2.27
N LYS A 184 4.72 -2.83 -1.77
CA LYS A 184 6.07 -2.24 -1.61
C LYS A 184 7.01 -3.17 -0.85
N ALA A 185 6.55 -3.77 0.25
CA ALA A 185 7.32 -4.73 1.03
C ALA A 185 7.72 -5.99 0.23
N GLN A 186 6.79 -6.54 -0.58
CA GLN A 186 7.10 -7.66 -1.44
C GLN A 186 8.11 -7.30 -2.55
N LEU A 187 8.00 -6.10 -3.14
CA LEU A 187 8.97 -5.61 -4.13
C LEU A 187 10.35 -5.41 -3.50
N SER A 188 10.40 -4.85 -2.29
CA SER A 188 11.63 -4.70 -1.53
C SER A 188 12.27 -6.05 -1.24
N ALA A 189 11.48 -7.05 -0.84
CA ALA A 189 11.96 -8.41 -0.64
C ALA A 189 12.57 -9.02 -1.92
N PHE A 190 11.92 -8.86 -3.07
CA PHE A 190 12.50 -9.30 -4.37
C PHE A 190 13.79 -8.57 -4.69
N THR A 191 13.84 -7.26 -4.49
CA THR A 191 15.02 -6.44 -4.75
C THR A 191 16.20 -6.84 -3.88
N LEU A 192 15.95 -7.16 -2.60
CA LEU A 192 16.97 -7.57 -1.64
C LEU A 192 17.32 -9.08 -1.74
N GLY A 193 16.62 -9.84 -2.58
CA GLY A 193 16.79 -11.30 -2.64
C GLY A 193 16.42 -11.98 -1.33
N ALA A 194 15.40 -11.44 -0.64
CA ALA A 194 14.98 -11.96 0.64
C ALA A 194 14.20 -13.27 0.50
N GLU A 195 14.45 -14.19 1.41
CA GLU A 195 13.72 -15.45 1.54
C GLU A 195 13.09 -15.53 2.94
N LYS A 196 11.79 -15.79 2.98
CA LYS A 196 11.06 -15.87 4.23
C LYS A 196 11.62 -16.99 5.11
N GLN A 197 12.14 -16.61 6.27
CA GLN A 197 12.58 -17.54 7.30
C GLN A 197 11.41 -17.93 8.21
N PRO A 198 11.52 -19.06 8.93
CA PRO A 198 10.54 -19.41 9.96
C PRO A 198 10.38 -18.27 10.97
N ASN A 199 9.15 -18.04 11.38
CA ASN A 199 8.88 -17.03 12.40
C ASN A 199 9.52 -17.47 13.72
N ARG A 200 10.16 -16.51 14.42
CA ARG A 200 10.68 -16.66 15.78
C ARG A 200 9.94 -15.66 16.66
N ASN A 201 9.66 -16.06 17.85
CA ASN A 201 9.04 -15.18 18.83
C ASN A 201 10.14 -14.38 19.58
N ASP A 202 10.87 -13.56 18.82
CA ASP A 202 12.00 -12.75 19.30
C ASP A 202 11.76 -11.24 19.08
N GLU A 203 10.53 -10.84 19.00
CA GLU A 203 10.05 -9.51 18.73
C GLU A 203 10.52 -8.46 19.79
N PHE A 204 10.68 -8.92 21.04
CA PHE A 204 11.17 -8.13 22.15
C PHE A 204 12.58 -8.55 22.61
N ASP A 205 13.35 -9.25 21.75
CA ASP A 205 14.75 -9.60 22.04
C ASP A 205 15.62 -8.36 22.00
N LEU A 206 15.83 -7.78 23.19
CA LEU A 206 16.48 -6.50 23.37
C LEU A 206 17.99 -6.64 23.40
N ARG A 207 18.67 -5.87 22.56
CA ARG A 207 20.13 -5.74 22.56
C ARG A 207 20.54 -4.29 22.71
N PHE A 208 21.24 -4.01 23.77
CA PHE A 208 21.89 -2.70 23.93
C PHE A 208 23.28 -2.76 23.27
N PRO A 209 23.66 -1.74 22.47
CA PRO A 209 25.03 -1.62 21.99
C PRO A 209 26.03 -1.48 23.15
N ASP A 210 27.19 -2.12 23.07
CA ASP A 210 28.25 -2.02 24.08
C ASP A 210 28.75 -0.58 24.26
N THR A 211 28.56 0.26 23.24
CA THR A 211 28.91 1.70 23.26
C THR A 211 27.86 2.57 23.93
N LEU A 212 26.71 2.02 24.34
CA LEU A 212 25.66 2.79 25.00
C LEU A 212 26.07 3.13 26.45
N VAL A 213 26.29 4.40 26.68
CA VAL A 213 26.52 4.94 28.03
C VAL A 213 25.27 5.70 28.48
N VAL A 214 24.65 5.24 29.53
CA VAL A 214 23.47 5.87 30.13
C VAL A 214 23.88 6.37 31.54
N SER A 215 23.65 7.65 31.80
CA SER A 215 23.93 8.22 33.13
C SER A 215 23.03 7.56 34.20
N GLU A 216 23.51 7.50 35.45
CA GLU A 216 22.78 6.90 36.56
C GLU A 216 21.35 7.45 36.72
N LYS A 217 21.17 8.75 36.50
CA LYS A 217 19.86 9.43 36.49
C LYS A 217 18.84 8.76 35.58
N TYR A 218 19.26 8.20 34.44
CA TYR A 218 18.38 7.64 33.42
C TYR A 218 18.46 6.11 33.31
N GLN A 219 19.16 5.45 34.25
CA GLN A 219 19.30 3.99 34.25
C GLN A 219 17.93 3.28 34.31
N HIS A 220 16.97 3.85 35.02
CA HIS A 220 15.60 3.32 35.11
C HIS A 220 14.89 3.18 33.75
N ILE A 221 15.32 3.90 32.71
CA ILE A 221 14.79 3.73 31.34
C ILE A 221 15.28 2.40 30.78
N VAL A 222 16.54 2.07 30.97
CA VAL A 222 17.11 0.78 30.53
C VAL A 222 16.45 -0.37 31.29
N ASP A 223 16.23 -0.20 32.60
CA ASP A 223 15.59 -1.21 33.45
C ASP A 223 14.14 -1.45 33.00
N TRP A 224 13.41 -0.37 32.61
CA TRP A 224 12.05 -0.48 32.07
C TRP A 224 12.00 -1.35 30.79
N TYR A 225 12.96 -1.21 29.87
CA TYR A 225 13.02 -2.02 28.66
C TYR A 225 13.43 -3.47 28.95
N LYS A 226 14.14 -3.75 30.06
CA LYS A 226 14.53 -5.10 30.47
C LYS A 226 13.44 -5.84 31.25
N ASP A 227 12.47 -5.11 31.76
CA ASP A 227 11.39 -5.68 32.57
C ASP A 227 10.42 -6.48 31.70
N PRO A 228 10.24 -7.80 31.97
CA PRO A 228 9.31 -8.65 31.22
C PRO A 228 7.86 -8.15 31.22
N GLU A 229 7.44 -7.40 32.25
CA GLU A 229 6.08 -6.85 32.29
C GLU A 229 5.84 -5.77 31.25
N ASN A 230 6.89 -5.17 30.70
CA ASN A 230 6.82 -4.10 29.73
C ASN A 230 6.93 -4.59 28.25
N LEU A 231 6.97 -5.90 28.01
CA LEU A 231 7.05 -6.50 26.68
C LEU A 231 5.69 -6.43 25.96
N ASP A 232 5.19 -5.22 25.75
CA ASP A 232 3.93 -4.92 25.05
C ASP A 232 4.06 -3.59 24.32
N TYR A 233 3.71 -3.56 23.02
CA TYR A 233 3.71 -2.34 22.19
C TYR A 233 2.80 -1.22 22.69
N LYS A 234 1.84 -1.52 23.56
CA LYS A 234 0.97 -0.51 24.19
C LYS A 234 1.61 0.17 25.39
N LYS A 235 2.62 -0.45 25.98
CA LYS A 235 3.33 0.10 27.15
C LYS A 235 4.19 1.30 26.75
N LYS A 236 4.21 2.30 27.61
CA LYS A 236 4.97 3.55 27.42
C LYS A 236 5.51 4.04 28.74
N LEU A 237 6.76 4.47 28.74
CA LEU A 237 7.40 5.14 29.87
C LEU A 237 7.52 6.64 29.55
N LYS A 238 7.05 7.51 30.44
CA LYS A 238 7.22 8.96 30.34
C LYS A 238 8.33 9.42 31.27
N VAL A 239 9.33 10.11 30.74
CA VAL A 239 10.47 10.62 31.50
C VAL A 239 10.80 12.02 31.01
N ASP A 240 11.12 12.92 31.93
CA ASP A 240 11.75 14.19 31.59
C ASP A 240 13.25 13.97 31.37
N VAL A 241 13.72 14.31 30.18
CA VAL A 241 15.13 14.25 29.79
C VAL A 241 15.59 15.66 29.45
N ALA A 242 16.45 16.22 30.29
CA ALA A 242 17.00 17.57 30.16
C ALA A 242 15.92 18.67 30.02
N GLY A 243 14.82 18.57 30.78
CA GLY A 243 13.72 19.53 30.74
C GLY A 243 12.74 19.34 29.61
N VAL A 244 12.87 18.26 28.80
CA VAL A 244 11.98 17.94 27.73
C VAL A 244 11.23 16.63 28.06
N PRO A 245 9.88 16.61 28.05
CA PRO A 245 9.12 15.40 28.31
C PRO A 245 9.30 14.42 27.12
N HIS A 246 9.74 13.21 27.45
CA HIS A 246 9.94 12.12 26.48
C HIS A 246 8.99 10.95 26.75
N ILE A 247 8.64 10.27 25.68
CA ILE A 247 7.92 9.00 25.69
C ILE A 247 8.86 7.93 25.13
N PHE A 248 9.16 6.92 25.93
CA PHE A 248 9.90 5.72 25.55
C PHE A 248 8.90 4.60 25.31
N ALA A 249 8.98 3.95 24.15
CA ALA A 249 8.12 2.84 23.76
C ALA A 249 8.86 1.94 22.77
N TRP A 250 8.34 0.73 22.54
CA TRP A 250 8.94 -0.23 21.61
C TRP A 250 8.95 0.24 20.14
N GLY A 251 8.05 1.15 19.77
CA GLY A 251 8.00 1.74 18.44
C GLY A 251 8.95 2.93 18.23
N GLY A 252 9.60 3.43 19.30
CA GLY A 252 10.53 4.56 19.22
C GLY A 252 10.53 5.45 20.44
N ILE A 253 11.41 6.45 20.43
CA ILE A 253 11.56 7.46 21.47
C ILE A 253 11.18 8.80 20.89
N HIS A 254 10.28 9.51 21.55
CA HIS A 254 9.78 10.81 21.12
C HIS A 254 9.82 11.80 22.27
N GLY A 255 10.35 13.00 22.05
CA GLY A 255 10.35 14.07 23.03
C GLY A 255 10.12 15.42 22.36
N ALA A 256 9.30 16.25 22.97
CA ALA A 256 9.07 17.62 22.53
C ALA A 256 8.50 18.47 23.67
N LEU A 257 8.85 19.75 23.68
CA LEU A 257 8.16 20.73 24.51
C LEU A 257 6.78 21.03 23.90
N PRO A 258 5.68 20.92 24.66
CA PRO A 258 4.35 21.21 24.15
C PRO A 258 4.16 22.70 23.91
N LYS A 259 3.51 23.05 22.80
CA LYS A 259 3.08 24.43 22.51
C LYS A 259 4.19 25.49 22.59
N ILE A 260 5.43 25.13 22.26
CA ILE A 260 6.53 26.09 22.22
C ILE A 260 6.29 27.11 21.11
N LYS A 261 6.53 28.39 21.42
CA LYS A 261 6.61 29.49 20.46
C LYS A 261 7.82 30.33 20.88
N ASP A 262 8.81 30.42 20.01
CA ASP A 262 10.06 31.13 20.30
C ASP A 262 10.56 31.80 19.03
N GLU A 263 11.44 32.82 19.21
CA GLU A 263 12.09 33.55 18.12
C GLU A 263 13.60 33.49 18.34
N GLY A 264 14.34 33.18 17.26
CA GLY A 264 15.79 33.09 17.34
C GLY A 264 16.37 32.19 16.24
N ILE A 265 17.63 31.80 16.43
CA ILE A 265 18.31 30.85 15.53
C ILE A 265 17.85 29.44 15.90
N ILE A 266 17.17 28.77 14.97
CA ILE A 266 16.71 27.38 15.11
C ILE A 266 17.70 26.47 14.40
N LEU A 267 18.35 25.59 15.15
CA LEU A 267 19.20 24.53 14.59
C LEU A 267 18.39 23.24 14.44
N CYS A 268 18.34 22.71 13.24
CA CYS A 268 17.71 21.44 12.94
C CYS A 268 18.79 20.43 12.53
N ALA A 269 18.95 19.35 13.30
CA ALA A 269 19.86 18.26 12.98
C ALA A 269 19.07 17.02 12.61
N ASP A 270 19.37 16.44 11.44
CA ASP A 270 18.74 15.23 10.93
C ASP A 270 19.79 14.21 10.51
N VAL A 271 19.58 12.94 10.86
CA VAL A 271 20.49 11.86 10.50
C VAL A 271 20.06 11.27 9.15
N ALA A 272 20.93 11.36 8.16
CA ALA A 272 20.65 10.81 6.84
C ALA A 272 20.46 9.29 6.89
N SER A 273 19.22 8.84 6.51
CA SER A 273 18.86 7.42 6.51
C SER A 273 19.10 6.73 7.87
N LEU A 274 18.61 7.32 8.96
CA LEU A 274 18.88 6.88 10.32
C LEU A 274 18.70 5.36 10.49
N TYR A 275 17.50 4.81 10.25
CA TYR A 275 17.26 3.38 10.43
C TYR A 275 18.17 2.50 9.55
N PRO A 276 18.31 2.72 8.24
CA PRO A 276 19.23 1.96 7.43
C PRO A 276 20.67 2.03 7.93
N SER A 277 21.12 3.18 8.41
CA SER A 277 22.50 3.34 8.92
C SER A 277 22.72 2.56 10.21
N LEU A 278 21.76 2.61 11.16
CA LEU A 278 21.80 1.82 12.38
C LEU A 278 21.78 0.32 12.09
N MET A 279 20.91 -0.12 11.16
CA MET A 279 20.80 -1.55 10.79
C MET A 279 22.13 -2.07 10.21
N ILE A 280 22.83 -1.26 9.43
CA ILE A 280 24.12 -1.63 8.84
C ILE A 280 25.22 -1.63 9.91
N GLU A 281 25.34 -0.55 10.68
CA GLU A 281 26.39 -0.36 11.67
C GLU A 281 26.36 -1.44 12.77
N TYR A 282 25.17 -1.77 13.25
CA TYR A 282 24.99 -2.75 14.32
C TYR A 282 24.63 -4.16 13.83
N GLY A 283 24.61 -4.39 12.50
CA GLY A 283 24.29 -5.70 11.93
C GLY A 283 22.84 -6.15 12.12
N TYR A 284 21.90 -5.21 12.31
CA TYR A 284 20.47 -5.49 12.56
C TYR A 284 19.67 -5.72 11.25
N ASN A 285 20.31 -6.32 10.26
CA ASN A 285 19.61 -6.64 9.01
C ASN A 285 18.58 -7.76 9.24
N SER A 286 17.49 -7.70 8.46
CA SER A 286 16.48 -8.78 8.49
C SER A 286 17.11 -10.14 8.19
N ARG A 287 16.76 -11.16 8.98
CA ARG A 287 17.15 -12.56 8.74
C ARG A 287 16.72 -13.09 7.38
N ASN A 288 15.73 -12.48 6.77
CA ASN A 288 15.25 -12.85 5.44
C ASN A 288 16.22 -12.43 4.33
N ILE A 289 17.16 -11.52 4.60
CA ILE A 289 18.14 -11.05 3.62
C ILE A 289 19.35 -12.00 3.64
N LYS A 290 19.60 -12.69 2.53
CA LYS A 290 20.74 -13.61 2.41
C LYS A 290 22.09 -12.90 2.40
N ASP A 291 22.17 -11.78 1.71
CA ASP A 291 23.39 -10.98 1.58
C ASP A 291 23.19 -9.57 2.12
N PRO A 292 23.62 -9.29 3.37
CA PRO A 292 23.54 -7.97 3.97
C PRO A 292 24.28 -6.86 3.18
N LYS A 293 25.32 -7.21 2.40
CA LYS A 293 26.04 -6.24 1.58
C LYS A 293 25.14 -5.55 0.57
N ARG A 294 24.14 -6.28 0.03
CA ARG A 294 23.18 -5.73 -0.92
C ARG A 294 22.35 -4.59 -0.31
N TYR A 295 22.01 -4.69 0.96
CA TYR A 295 21.31 -3.62 1.67
C TYR A 295 22.19 -2.37 1.81
N THR A 296 23.47 -2.56 2.16
CA THR A 296 24.48 -1.49 2.23
C THR A 296 24.66 -0.80 0.88
N GLU A 297 24.85 -1.57 -0.20
CA GLU A 297 24.98 -1.04 -1.55
C GLU A 297 23.79 -0.19 -1.99
N ILE A 298 22.58 -0.62 -1.67
CA ILE A 298 21.35 0.13 -1.97
C ILE A 298 21.31 1.43 -1.17
N ARG A 299 21.70 1.42 0.11
CA ARG A 299 21.79 2.62 0.95
C ARG A 299 22.77 3.61 0.39
N ASP A 300 23.99 3.17 0.04
CA ASP A 300 25.06 4.03 -0.47
C ASP A 300 24.69 4.63 -1.83
N LYS A 301 24.14 3.81 -2.73
CA LYS A 301 23.59 4.28 -4.01
C LYS A 301 22.50 5.32 -3.82
N ARG A 302 21.59 5.09 -2.85
CA ARG A 302 20.55 6.08 -2.54
C ARG A 302 21.11 7.40 -2.05
N LEU A 303 22.09 7.38 -1.14
CA LEU A 303 22.72 8.60 -0.61
C LEU A 303 23.39 9.41 -1.72
N LYS A 304 24.11 8.74 -2.64
CA LYS A 304 24.70 9.37 -3.82
C LYS A 304 23.63 10.03 -4.70
N LEU A 305 22.57 9.29 -5.07
CA LEU A 305 21.50 9.82 -5.89
C LEU A 305 20.74 10.97 -5.20
N LYS A 306 20.60 10.92 -3.86
CA LYS A 306 20.01 12.01 -3.08
C LYS A 306 20.86 13.29 -3.16
N ALA A 307 22.17 13.17 -3.02
CA ALA A 307 23.09 14.30 -3.17
C ALA A 307 23.04 14.92 -4.58
N GLU A 308 22.87 14.10 -5.60
CA GLU A 308 22.72 14.49 -7.00
C GLU A 308 21.31 15.02 -7.33
N LYS A 309 20.38 15.08 -6.36
CA LYS A 309 18.95 15.41 -6.55
C LYS A 309 18.25 14.53 -7.59
N ASN A 310 18.74 13.31 -7.81
CA ASN A 310 18.19 12.37 -8.77
C ASN A 310 16.91 11.70 -8.20
N PRO A 311 15.77 11.74 -8.93
CA PRO A 311 14.51 11.18 -8.46
C PRO A 311 14.59 9.66 -8.22
N MET A 312 15.52 8.95 -8.84
CA MET A 312 15.74 7.51 -8.62
C MET A 312 16.13 7.16 -7.17
N GLN A 313 16.46 8.15 -6.32
CA GLN A 313 16.64 7.92 -4.88
C GLN A 313 15.36 7.49 -4.16
N LEU A 314 14.17 7.87 -4.67
CA LEU A 314 12.88 7.56 -4.03
C LEU A 314 12.55 6.05 -4.06
N PRO A 315 12.63 5.34 -5.20
CA PRO A 315 12.47 3.88 -5.23
C PRO A 315 13.41 3.16 -4.25
N LEU A 316 14.67 3.58 -4.16
CA LEU A 316 15.64 2.98 -3.23
C LEU A 316 15.28 3.26 -1.76
N LYS A 317 14.69 4.44 -1.46
CA LYS A 317 14.15 4.74 -0.13
C LYS A 317 13.05 3.76 0.28
N ILE A 318 12.19 3.38 -0.67
CA ILE A 318 11.13 2.39 -0.41
C ILE A 318 11.76 1.05 -0.01
N VAL A 319 12.77 0.58 -0.76
CA VAL A 319 13.44 -0.70 -0.47
C VAL A 319 14.06 -0.72 0.93
N LEU A 320 14.66 0.38 1.35
CA LEU A 320 15.36 0.48 2.63
C LEU A 320 14.42 0.61 3.85
N ASN A 321 13.17 1.05 3.64
CA ASN A 321 12.22 1.31 4.73
C ASN A 321 11.06 0.29 4.79
N CYS A 322 11.10 -0.74 3.96
CA CYS A 322 10.19 -1.88 3.97
C CYS A 322 10.92 -3.12 4.42
#